data_c00729a5db4f3fe2975bb6f910021d19
#
_entry.id   c00729a5db4f3fe2975bb6f910021d19
#
_cell.length_a   1.000
_cell.length_b   1.000
_cell.length_c   1.000
_cell.angle_alpha   90.00
_cell.angle_beta   90.00
_cell.angle_gamma   90.00
#
_symmetry.space_group_name_H-M   'P 1'
#
loop_
_entity.id
_entity.type
_entity.pdbx_description
1 polymer ?
#
loop_
_entity_poly.entity_id
_entity_poly.type
_entity_poly.pdbx_seq_one_letter_code
_entity_poly.pdbx_strand_id
1 'polypeptide(L)'
;KEEMIAKSKSFFGLFTSSCRAKIDGTIENVSSITGQVLLRGAPIPVEVKAYLEGEVTDVYPREGVEVKCWGSFVQGIFGIGGETHGEIKVVSKDNKAVLDEKDITPELKGKVIIGGSLVTAAALNKAIAVGVRGIVVGGFNDKDLRDFLGYDLGVAITGNEDKGITLVVTEGFGQINMADHTYALLKSKEGCLACINGATQIRAGVIRPEVVIPLAEGKMGADEGTKASSHGLEVGSPIRVIRHPYFGVIGKVTNLPSPLQKLESESMARVLEVELEDGRRAVIPRANVELLEE
;
A
#
# COMPACT_ATOMS: atom_id res chain seq x y z
N LYS A 1 -37.63 -8.58 15.04
CA LYS A 1 -38.00 -8.87 13.63
C LYS A 1 -39.35 -9.57 13.60
N GLU A 2 -40.18 -9.28 12.58
CA GLU A 2 -41.54 -9.83 12.40
C GLU A 2 -42.57 -9.38 13.47
N GLU A 3 -42.22 -8.60 14.45
CA GLU A 3 -43.16 -8.01 15.43
C GLU A 3 -44.04 -6.95 14.74
N MET A 4 -45.32 -6.91 15.11
CA MET A 4 -46.28 -5.97 14.53
C MET A 4 -46.03 -4.58 15.10
N ILE A 5 -45.64 -3.62 14.24
CA ILE A 5 -45.32 -2.24 14.62
C ILE A 5 -46.48 -1.27 14.32
N ALA A 6 -47.35 -1.62 13.40
CA ALA A 6 -48.51 -0.81 13.08
C ALA A 6 -49.68 -1.67 12.62
N LYS A 7 -50.90 -1.20 12.89
CA LYS A 7 -52.15 -1.84 12.48
C LYS A 7 -53.16 -0.75 12.09
N SER A 8 -53.72 -0.89 10.90
CA SER A 8 -54.82 -0.02 10.48
C SER A 8 -56.11 -0.83 10.28
N LYS A 9 -57.23 -0.23 10.58
CA LYS A 9 -58.57 -0.79 10.34
C LYS A 9 -59.31 0.13 9.36
N SER A 10 -59.86 -0.42 8.32
CA SER A 10 -60.60 0.32 7.27
C SER A 10 -62.01 -0.23 7.15
N PHE A 11 -62.90 0.60 6.67
CA PHE A 11 -64.30 0.27 6.39
C PHE A 11 -65.04 -0.39 7.58
N PHE A 12 -65.28 0.39 8.63
CA PHE A 12 -65.95 -0.08 9.87
C PHE A 12 -65.26 -1.29 10.55
N GLY A 13 -63.98 -1.49 10.34
CA GLY A 13 -63.22 -2.59 10.95
C GLY A 13 -63.21 -3.92 10.18
N LEU A 14 -63.87 -3.99 9.00
CA LEU A 14 -63.93 -5.18 8.15
C LEU A 14 -62.59 -5.55 7.53
N PHE A 15 -61.75 -4.54 7.23
CA PHE A 15 -60.42 -4.79 6.68
C PHE A 15 -59.33 -4.33 7.66
N THR A 16 -58.39 -5.22 7.92
CA THR A 16 -57.24 -4.93 8.81
C THR A 16 -55.96 -5.09 8.02
N SER A 17 -55.16 -4.05 8.01
CA SER A 17 -53.79 -4.08 7.48
C SER A 17 -52.80 -3.98 8.62
N SER A 18 -51.75 -4.78 8.60
CA SER A 18 -50.70 -4.75 9.61
C SER A 18 -49.31 -4.61 8.95
N CYS A 19 -48.46 -3.81 9.57
CA CYS A 19 -47.06 -3.67 9.21
C CYS A 19 -46.19 -4.33 10.28
N ARG A 20 -45.22 -5.13 9.84
CA ARG A 20 -44.28 -5.84 10.72
C ARG A 20 -42.87 -5.28 10.57
N ALA A 21 -42.11 -5.34 11.66
CA ALA A 21 -40.71 -4.92 11.67
C ALA A 21 -39.89 -5.81 10.73
N LYS A 22 -39.20 -5.20 9.77
CA LYS A 22 -38.30 -5.91 8.82
C LYS A 22 -36.92 -6.20 9.42
N ILE A 23 -36.52 -5.45 10.47
CA ILE A 23 -35.25 -5.56 11.15
C ILE A 23 -35.46 -5.71 12.65
N ASP A 24 -34.47 -6.25 13.35
CA ASP A 24 -34.41 -6.18 14.84
C ASP A 24 -33.93 -4.80 15.23
N GLY A 25 -34.53 -4.21 16.25
CA GLY A 25 -34.22 -2.85 16.69
C GLY A 25 -35.30 -2.27 17.62
N THR A 26 -35.17 -0.99 17.87
CA THR A 26 -36.10 -0.19 18.69
C THR A 26 -36.83 0.85 17.84
N ILE A 27 -38.07 1.17 18.16
CA ILE A 27 -38.78 2.29 17.55
C ILE A 27 -38.15 3.57 18.10
N GLU A 28 -37.54 4.34 17.21
CA GLU A 28 -36.90 5.61 17.54
C GLU A 28 -37.87 6.78 17.50
N ASN A 29 -38.71 6.80 16.46
CA ASN A 29 -39.69 7.86 16.27
C ASN A 29 -40.92 7.34 15.49
N VAL A 30 -42.07 7.94 15.78
CA VAL A 30 -43.30 7.76 15.02
C VAL A 30 -43.84 9.13 14.66
N SER A 31 -43.88 9.44 13.36
CA SER A 31 -44.41 10.73 12.86
C SER A 31 -45.93 10.73 12.98
N SER A 32 -46.47 11.66 13.76
CA SER A 32 -47.91 11.86 13.90
C SER A 32 -48.53 12.50 12.64
N ILE A 33 -47.71 13.09 11.77
CA ILE A 33 -48.18 13.78 10.55
C ILE A 33 -48.22 12.79 9.38
N THR A 34 -47.14 12.01 9.17
CA THR A 34 -46.99 11.14 8.02
C THR A 34 -47.29 9.67 8.31
N GLY A 35 -47.34 9.27 9.58
CA GLY A 35 -47.48 7.88 10.00
C GLY A 35 -46.22 7.03 9.79
N GLN A 36 -45.08 7.65 9.45
CA GLN A 36 -43.81 6.95 9.29
C GLN A 36 -43.27 6.50 10.64
N VAL A 37 -42.78 5.27 10.69
CA VAL A 37 -42.11 4.68 11.86
C VAL A 37 -40.64 4.52 11.55
N LEU A 38 -39.79 5.19 12.30
CA LEU A 38 -38.34 5.06 12.23
C LEU A 38 -37.89 3.95 13.18
N LEU A 39 -37.24 2.93 12.61
CA LEU A 39 -36.64 1.84 13.37
C LEU A 39 -35.13 2.01 13.40
N ARG A 40 -34.56 2.03 14.60
CA ARG A 40 -33.11 1.99 14.81
C ARG A 40 -32.67 0.54 15.01
N GLY A 41 -31.81 0.03 14.14
CA GLY A 41 -31.14 -1.25 14.31
C GLY A 41 -30.10 -1.22 15.44
N ALA A 42 -29.53 -2.35 15.75
CA ALA A 42 -28.39 -2.42 16.66
C ALA A 42 -27.22 -1.59 16.10
N PRO A 43 -26.44 -0.91 16.96
CA PRO A 43 -25.23 -0.23 16.53
C PRO A 43 -24.31 -1.21 15.82
N ILE A 44 -23.81 -0.83 14.67
CA ILE A 44 -22.76 -1.58 13.96
C ILE A 44 -21.43 -1.10 14.54
N PRO A 45 -20.66 -1.97 15.21
CA PRO A 45 -19.36 -1.57 15.71
C PRO A 45 -18.44 -1.24 14.54
N VAL A 46 -17.76 -0.10 14.62
CA VAL A 46 -16.70 0.28 13.69
C VAL A 46 -15.38 0.00 14.40
N GLU A 47 -14.61 -0.90 13.85
CA GLU A 47 -13.29 -1.26 14.35
C GLU A 47 -12.22 -0.82 13.34
N VAL A 48 -11.19 -0.16 13.82
CA VAL A 48 -9.98 0.17 13.05
C VAL A 48 -8.84 -0.63 13.69
N LYS A 49 -8.23 -1.51 12.92
CA LYS A 49 -7.06 -2.27 13.36
C LYS A 49 -5.80 -1.47 13.08
N ALA A 50 -4.81 -1.60 13.97
CA ALA A 50 -3.49 -1.07 13.69
C ALA A 50 -2.91 -1.77 12.46
N TYR A 51 -2.36 -1.00 11.53
CA TYR A 51 -1.72 -1.49 10.31
C TYR A 51 -0.45 -2.29 10.64
N LEU A 52 0.31 -1.81 11.63
CA LEU A 52 1.58 -2.37 12.05
C LEU A 52 1.50 -2.94 13.46
N GLU A 53 2.29 -3.97 13.71
CA GLU A 53 2.62 -4.42 15.06
C GLU A 53 3.68 -3.48 15.66
N GLY A 54 3.41 -2.91 16.84
CA GLY A 54 4.29 -1.92 17.44
C GLY A 54 3.83 -1.50 18.84
N GLU A 55 4.49 -0.48 19.37
CA GLU A 55 4.21 0.12 20.67
C GLU A 55 3.31 1.35 20.52
N VAL A 56 2.28 1.47 21.35
CA VAL A 56 1.46 2.68 21.43
C VAL A 56 2.26 3.77 22.16
N THR A 57 2.64 4.82 21.45
CA THR A 57 3.43 5.94 21.99
C THR A 57 2.57 7.09 22.47
N ASP A 58 1.44 7.33 21.80
CA ASP A 58 0.50 8.39 22.17
C ASP A 58 -0.95 7.96 21.98
N VAL A 59 -1.84 8.53 22.80
CA VAL A 59 -3.28 8.31 22.74
C VAL A 59 -4.00 9.64 22.59
N TYR A 60 -4.72 9.81 21.50
CA TYR A 60 -5.55 10.99 21.22
C TYR A 60 -7.01 10.67 21.58
N PRO A 61 -7.55 11.16 22.71
CA PRO A 61 -8.88 10.78 23.20
C PRO A 61 -9.99 11.03 22.18
N ARG A 62 -10.70 9.98 21.78
CA ARG A 62 -11.77 9.96 20.76
C ARG A 62 -11.31 10.18 19.30
N GLU A 63 -10.03 10.28 19.03
CA GLU A 63 -9.47 10.47 17.69
C GLU A 63 -8.67 9.25 17.24
N GLY A 64 -7.77 8.74 18.09
CA GLY A 64 -6.92 7.60 17.72
C GLY A 64 -5.75 7.35 18.65
N VAL A 65 -4.82 6.57 18.18
CA VAL A 65 -3.55 6.26 18.84
C VAL A 65 -2.41 6.37 17.85
N GLU A 66 -1.22 6.74 18.34
CA GLU A 66 0.03 6.64 17.59
C GLU A 66 0.71 5.31 17.91
N VAL A 67 1.06 4.55 16.87
CA VAL A 67 1.77 3.28 17.00
C VAL A 67 3.14 3.41 16.37
N LYS A 68 4.19 3.16 17.14
CA LYS A 68 5.57 3.18 16.70
C LYS A 68 6.07 1.77 16.47
N CYS A 69 6.70 1.57 15.32
CA CYS A 69 7.30 0.29 14.94
C CYS A 69 8.73 0.52 14.44
N TRP A 70 9.61 -0.40 14.78
CA TRP A 70 10.94 -0.51 14.17
C TRP A 70 10.92 -1.62 13.15
N GLY A 71 11.43 -1.37 11.95
CA GLY A 71 11.37 -2.38 10.90
C GLY A 71 12.15 -2.00 9.65
N SER A 72 12.20 -2.93 8.71
CA SER A 72 12.68 -2.66 7.37
C SER A 72 11.55 -2.04 6.55
N PHE A 73 11.86 -1.03 5.76
CA PHE A 73 10.91 -0.27 4.96
C PHE A 73 11.29 -0.30 3.49
N VAL A 74 10.33 -0.60 2.62
CA VAL A 74 10.48 -0.52 1.16
C VAL A 74 9.31 0.27 0.61
N GLN A 75 9.62 1.35 -0.09
CA GLN A 75 8.62 2.17 -0.77
C GLN A 75 8.52 1.79 -2.24
N GLY A 76 7.30 1.60 -2.74
CA GLY A 76 7.03 1.37 -4.15
C GLY A 76 6.74 2.67 -4.91
N ILE A 77 6.62 2.54 -6.22
CA ILE A 77 6.24 3.66 -7.12
C ILE A 77 4.74 3.66 -7.37
N PHE A 78 4.16 2.47 -7.50
CA PHE A 78 2.75 2.28 -7.80
C PHE A 78 2.22 1.04 -7.08
N GLY A 79 0.95 1.05 -6.74
CA GLY A 79 0.27 -0.10 -6.14
C GLY A 79 -1.24 -0.02 -6.28
N ILE A 80 -1.91 -1.08 -5.91
CA ILE A 80 -3.36 -1.20 -5.83
C ILE A 80 -3.74 -2.02 -4.59
N GLY A 81 -4.98 -1.87 -4.15
CA GLY A 81 -5.46 -2.47 -2.92
C GLY A 81 -5.02 -1.71 -1.68
N GLY A 82 -5.69 -1.96 -0.57
CA GLY A 82 -5.42 -1.34 0.72
C GLY A 82 -4.38 -2.08 1.55
N GLU A 83 -4.48 -1.87 2.84
CA GLU A 83 -3.63 -2.49 3.85
C GLU A 83 -3.90 -3.98 3.98
N THR A 84 -2.83 -4.76 3.99
CA THR A 84 -2.87 -6.18 4.29
C THR A 84 -1.55 -6.63 4.92
N HIS A 85 -1.52 -7.86 5.41
CA HIS A 85 -0.32 -8.45 6.00
C HIS A 85 -0.23 -9.93 5.72
N GLY A 86 0.98 -10.46 5.72
CA GLY A 86 1.25 -11.87 5.54
C GLY A 86 2.74 -12.19 5.69
N GLU A 87 3.04 -13.46 5.87
CA GLU A 87 4.43 -13.92 5.90
C GLU A 87 5.05 -13.81 4.50
N ILE A 88 6.26 -13.28 4.43
CA ILE A 88 7.01 -13.16 3.17
C ILE A 88 7.38 -14.52 2.63
N LYS A 89 7.10 -14.75 1.35
CA LYS A 89 7.59 -15.87 0.57
C LYS A 89 8.23 -15.40 -0.73
N VAL A 90 9.51 -15.69 -0.91
CA VAL A 90 10.21 -15.40 -2.17
C VAL A 90 9.90 -16.50 -3.17
N VAL A 91 9.25 -16.13 -4.27
CA VAL A 91 8.82 -17.07 -5.32
C VAL A 91 9.75 -17.00 -6.52
N SER A 92 10.28 -15.84 -6.84
CA SER A 92 11.21 -15.66 -7.95
C SER A 92 12.62 -16.15 -7.57
N LYS A 93 13.34 -16.72 -8.54
CA LYS A 93 14.74 -17.16 -8.35
C LYS A 93 15.73 -15.99 -8.22
N ASP A 94 15.41 -14.87 -8.87
CA ASP A 94 16.20 -13.63 -8.88
C ASP A 94 15.31 -12.41 -9.14
N ASN A 95 15.89 -11.22 -9.07
CA ASN A 95 15.19 -9.95 -9.28
C ASN A 95 14.82 -9.67 -10.74
N LYS A 96 15.23 -10.52 -11.68
CA LYS A 96 14.95 -10.40 -13.13
C LYS A 96 13.84 -11.35 -13.58
N ALA A 97 13.54 -12.36 -12.78
CA ALA A 97 12.56 -13.37 -13.13
C ALA A 97 11.16 -12.79 -13.28
N VAL A 98 10.43 -13.26 -14.29
CA VAL A 98 9.00 -12.97 -14.43
C VAL A 98 8.23 -13.94 -13.56
N LEU A 99 7.31 -13.42 -12.75
CA LEU A 99 6.37 -14.21 -11.95
C LEU A 99 5.19 -14.63 -12.84
N ASP A 100 5.10 -15.91 -13.12
CA ASP A 100 4.10 -16.46 -14.03
C ASP A 100 3.11 -17.37 -13.29
N GLU A 101 2.03 -17.75 -13.94
CA GLU A 101 0.95 -18.58 -13.39
C GLU A 101 1.46 -19.89 -12.77
N LYS A 102 2.46 -20.54 -13.37
CA LYS A 102 3.07 -21.78 -12.87
C LYS A 102 3.73 -21.65 -11.51
N ASP A 103 4.18 -20.43 -11.18
CA ASP A 103 4.90 -20.14 -9.93
C ASP A 103 3.93 -19.95 -8.75
N ILE A 104 2.63 -19.82 -9.03
CA ILE A 104 1.59 -19.65 -8.00
C ILE A 104 1.03 -21.01 -7.60
N THR A 105 1.34 -21.42 -6.37
CA THR A 105 0.92 -22.69 -5.77
C THR A 105 -0.06 -22.48 -4.62
N PRO A 106 -0.89 -23.48 -4.24
CA PRO A 106 -1.82 -23.37 -3.12
C PRO A 106 -1.17 -23.06 -1.75
N GLU A 107 0.12 -23.39 -1.59
CA GLU A 107 0.90 -23.12 -0.37
C GLU A 107 1.14 -21.64 -0.12
N LEU A 108 0.94 -20.81 -1.15
CA LEU A 108 1.09 -19.34 -1.07
C LEU A 108 -0.13 -18.64 -0.46
N LYS A 109 -1.18 -19.40 -0.12
CA LYS A 109 -2.37 -18.84 0.53
C LYS A 109 -2.00 -18.09 1.81
N GLY A 110 -2.49 -16.85 1.92
CA GLY A 110 -2.25 -16.00 3.09
C GLY A 110 -0.86 -15.35 3.16
N LYS A 111 -0.01 -15.57 2.16
CA LYS A 111 1.36 -15.02 2.12
C LYS A 111 1.41 -13.69 1.37
N VAL A 112 2.49 -12.95 1.63
CA VAL A 112 2.99 -11.85 0.79
C VAL A 112 4.13 -12.41 -0.04
N ILE A 113 3.95 -12.46 -1.36
CA ILE A 113 4.93 -13.07 -2.25
C ILE A 113 5.82 -12.03 -2.93
N ILE A 114 7.10 -12.36 -3.03
CA ILE A 114 8.10 -11.52 -3.68
C ILE A 114 8.40 -12.10 -5.06
N GLY A 115 8.09 -11.30 -6.09
CA GLY A 115 8.45 -11.59 -7.48
C GLY A 115 9.79 -10.93 -7.88
N GLY A 116 10.09 -10.99 -9.17
CA GLY A 116 11.28 -10.35 -9.74
C GLY A 116 10.90 -9.11 -10.56
N SER A 117 11.07 -9.18 -11.90
CA SER A 117 10.92 -8.02 -12.80
C SER A 117 9.48 -7.70 -13.22
N LEU A 118 8.60 -8.67 -13.20
CA LEU A 118 7.22 -8.55 -13.68
C LEU A 118 6.34 -9.60 -13.04
N VAL A 119 5.06 -9.28 -12.81
CA VAL A 119 4.00 -10.27 -12.61
C VAL A 119 3.05 -10.27 -13.81
N THR A 120 2.71 -11.44 -14.33
CA THR A 120 1.75 -11.57 -15.43
C THR A 120 0.31 -11.46 -14.93
N ALA A 121 -0.62 -11.04 -15.79
CA ALA A 121 -2.05 -11.00 -15.44
C ALA A 121 -2.57 -12.40 -15.04
N ALA A 122 -2.09 -13.46 -15.69
CA ALA A 122 -2.45 -14.83 -15.34
C ALA A 122 -1.99 -15.21 -13.92
N ALA A 123 -0.74 -14.86 -13.55
CA ALA A 123 -0.22 -15.06 -12.21
C ALA A 123 -1.02 -14.28 -11.16
N LEU A 124 -1.35 -13.01 -11.46
CA LEU A 124 -2.14 -12.16 -10.56
C LEU A 124 -3.52 -12.76 -10.30
N ASN A 125 -4.24 -13.15 -11.35
CA ASN A 125 -5.56 -13.77 -11.23
C ASN A 125 -5.51 -15.08 -10.45
N LYS A 126 -4.51 -15.91 -10.69
CA LYS A 126 -4.32 -17.17 -9.95
C LYS A 126 -3.97 -16.92 -8.48
N ALA A 127 -3.16 -15.89 -8.19
CA ALA A 127 -2.81 -15.50 -6.83
C ALA A 127 -4.07 -15.11 -6.03
N ILE A 128 -5.00 -14.37 -6.66
CA ILE A 128 -6.30 -14.04 -6.07
C ILE A 128 -7.11 -15.30 -5.80
N ALA A 129 -7.21 -16.20 -6.78
CA ALA A 129 -7.95 -17.45 -6.63
C ALA A 129 -7.40 -18.36 -5.53
N VAL A 130 -6.08 -18.37 -5.33
CA VAL A 130 -5.39 -19.10 -4.25
C VAL A 130 -5.59 -18.41 -2.89
N GLY A 131 -5.82 -17.11 -2.87
CA GLY A 131 -5.94 -16.31 -1.65
C GLY A 131 -4.58 -15.80 -1.13
N VAL A 132 -3.67 -15.48 -2.04
CA VAL A 132 -2.44 -14.73 -1.74
C VAL A 132 -2.84 -13.34 -1.23
N ARG A 133 -2.20 -12.85 -0.18
CA ARG A 133 -2.52 -11.56 0.42
C ARG A 133 -1.96 -10.40 -0.39
N GLY A 134 -0.72 -10.54 -0.85
CA GLY A 134 -0.09 -9.49 -1.62
C GLY A 134 1.06 -9.95 -2.49
N ILE A 135 1.40 -9.13 -3.46
CA ILE A 135 2.51 -9.31 -4.38
C ILE A 135 3.39 -8.06 -4.36
N VAL A 136 4.69 -8.26 -4.18
CA VAL A 136 5.71 -7.21 -4.35
C VAL A 136 6.57 -7.60 -5.54
N VAL A 137 6.67 -6.69 -6.52
CA VAL A 137 7.34 -6.96 -7.80
C VAL A 137 7.96 -5.69 -8.39
N GLY A 138 9.00 -5.82 -9.21
CA GLY A 138 9.65 -4.69 -9.87
C GLY A 138 8.73 -3.94 -10.81
N GLY A 139 7.98 -4.66 -11.65
CA GLY A 139 7.12 -4.05 -12.66
C GLY A 139 5.80 -4.74 -12.87
N PHE A 140 4.88 -4.02 -13.51
CA PHE A 140 3.59 -4.53 -13.96
C PHE A 140 3.20 -3.89 -15.30
N ASN A 141 2.54 -4.65 -16.18
CA ASN A 141 2.17 -4.14 -17.49
C ASN A 141 0.94 -3.22 -17.39
N ASP A 142 1.03 -2.01 -17.94
CA ASP A 142 -0.03 -0.99 -17.91
C ASP A 142 -1.35 -1.49 -18.56
N LYS A 143 -1.25 -2.24 -19.67
CA LYS A 143 -2.43 -2.81 -20.31
C LYS A 143 -3.11 -3.84 -19.42
N ASP A 144 -2.32 -4.75 -18.83
CA ASP A 144 -2.85 -5.79 -17.94
C ASP A 144 -3.47 -5.18 -16.70
N LEU A 145 -2.92 -4.05 -16.23
CA LEU A 145 -3.47 -3.30 -15.11
C LEU A 145 -4.83 -2.70 -15.42
N ARG A 146 -4.99 -2.08 -16.60
CA ARG A 146 -6.29 -1.55 -17.04
C ARG A 146 -7.33 -2.64 -17.16
N ASP A 147 -6.97 -3.75 -17.77
CA ASP A 147 -7.86 -4.90 -17.93
C ASP A 147 -8.26 -5.48 -16.57
N PHE A 148 -7.33 -5.52 -15.60
CA PHE A 148 -7.58 -5.97 -14.24
C PHE A 148 -8.48 -5.03 -13.44
N LEU A 149 -8.23 -3.73 -13.49
CA LEU A 149 -9.02 -2.73 -12.78
C LEU A 149 -10.40 -2.52 -13.41
N GLY A 150 -10.49 -2.61 -14.75
CA GLY A 150 -11.70 -2.35 -15.53
C GLY A 150 -11.93 -0.86 -15.83
N TYR A 151 -10.95 -0.02 -15.58
CA TYR A 151 -10.98 1.43 -15.88
C TYR A 151 -9.58 1.97 -16.16
N ASP A 152 -9.53 3.11 -16.84
CA ASP A 152 -8.28 3.82 -17.15
C ASP A 152 -7.75 4.60 -15.94
N LEU A 153 -6.49 4.40 -15.60
CA LEU A 153 -5.81 5.12 -14.52
C LEU A 153 -5.47 6.59 -14.90
N GLY A 154 -6.41 7.33 -15.45
CA GLY A 154 -6.19 8.73 -15.83
C GLY A 154 -5.91 9.67 -14.66
N VAL A 155 -6.29 9.28 -13.45
CA VAL A 155 -5.97 9.96 -12.17
C VAL A 155 -5.69 8.88 -11.15
N ALA A 156 -4.42 8.57 -10.89
CA ALA A 156 -4.07 7.52 -9.96
C ALA A 156 -4.36 7.94 -8.51
N ILE A 157 -5.52 7.56 -8.04
CA ILE A 157 -5.85 7.42 -6.62
C ILE A 157 -6.31 5.99 -6.47
N THR A 158 -5.50 5.18 -5.82
CA THR A 158 -5.75 3.75 -5.58
C THR A 158 -5.74 3.48 -4.08
N GLY A 159 -6.08 2.25 -3.69
CA GLY A 159 -6.09 1.83 -2.29
C GLY A 159 -7.47 1.49 -1.75
N ASN A 160 -8.54 1.80 -2.51
CA ASN A 160 -9.92 1.45 -2.15
C ASN A 160 -10.46 0.28 -2.98
N GLU A 161 -9.63 -0.30 -3.85
CA GLU A 161 -10.02 -1.42 -4.69
C GLU A 161 -10.08 -2.70 -3.87
N ASP A 162 -11.26 -3.26 -3.72
CA ASP A 162 -11.44 -4.59 -3.16
C ASP A 162 -11.32 -5.64 -4.29
N LYS A 163 -10.10 -5.89 -4.70
CA LYS A 163 -9.76 -6.90 -5.73
C LYS A 163 -9.28 -8.21 -5.11
N GLY A 164 -9.30 -8.33 -3.79
CA GLY A 164 -8.89 -9.53 -3.07
C GLY A 164 -7.37 -9.73 -2.96
N ILE A 165 -6.58 -8.74 -3.38
CA ILE A 165 -5.12 -8.77 -3.31
C ILE A 165 -4.54 -7.35 -3.25
N THR A 166 -3.40 -7.18 -2.59
CA THR A 166 -2.61 -5.95 -2.62
C THR A 166 -1.38 -6.14 -3.50
N LEU A 167 -1.17 -5.23 -4.45
CA LEU A 167 -0.01 -5.22 -5.32
C LEU A 167 0.87 -4.00 -5.01
N VAL A 168 2.16 -4.23 -4.82
CA VAL A 168 3.18 -3.19 -4.70
C VAL A 168 4.19 -3.35 -5.84
N VAL A 169 4.30 -2.32 -6.66
CA VAL A 169 5.25 -2.23 -7.77
C VAL A 169 6.38 -1.30 -7.36
N THR A 170 7.60 -1.82 -7.30
CA THR A 170 8.73 -1.08 -6.73
C THR A 170 9.40 -0.15 -7.74
N GLU A 171 9.40 -0.50 -9.04
CA GLU A 171 10.19 0.22 -10.04
C GLU A 171 9.35 0.95 -11.09
N GLY A 172 8.22 0.39 -11.52
CA GLY A 172 7.33 1.06 -12.46
C GLY A 172 6.58 0.17 -13.43
N PHE A 173 6.08 0.78 -14.52
CA PHE A 173 5.32 0.06 -15.53
C PHE A 173 6.22 -0.64 -16.55
N GLY A 174 5.83 -1.86 -16.93
CA GLY A 174 6.59 -2.72 -17.85
C GLY A 174 7.42 -3.78 -17.09
N GLN A 175 8.25 -4.50 -17.82
CA GLN A 175 9.18 -5.46 -17.24
C GLN A 175 10.44 -4.72 -16.79
N ILE A 176 10.54 -4.43 -15.50
CA ILE A 176 11.66 -3.71 -14.89
C ILE A 176 12.19 -4.55 -13.73
N ASN A 177 13.47 -4.86 -13.75
CA ASN A 177 14.09 -5.64 -12.68
C ASN A 177 13.94 -4.90 -11.35
N MET A 178 13.53 -5.60 -10.31
CA MET A 178 13.60 -5.03 -8.95
C MET A 178 15.04 -4.66 -8.64
N ALA A 179 15.28 -3.53 -7.99
CA ALA A 179 16.62 -3.12 -7.59
C ALA A 179 17.30 -4.22 -6.77
N ASP A 180 18.58 -4.46 -7.00
CA ASP A 180 19.33 -5.56 -6.37
C ASP A 180 19.26 -5.48 -4.84
N HIS A 181 19.41 -4.29 -4.29
CA HIS A 181 19.33 -4.06 -2.84
C HIS A 181 17.94 -4.36 -2.29
N THR A 182 16.88 -3.85 -2.95
CA THR A 182 15.48 -4.09 -2.54
C THR A 182 15.15 -5.58 -2.55
N TYR A 183 15.55 -6.29 -3.61
CA TYR A 183 15.34 -7.74 -3.70
C TYR A 183 16.12 -8.51 -2.64
N ALA A 184 17.39 -8.14 -2.41
CA ALA A 184 18.23 -8.76 -1.37
C ALA A 184 17.66 -8.54 0.03
N LEU A 185 17.19 -7.32 0.34
CA LEU A 185 16.51 -6.99 1.59
C LEU A 185 15.27 -7.86 1.79
N LEU A 186 14.34 -7.87 0.85
CA LEU A 186 13.10 -8.65 0.93
C LEU A 186 13.40 -10.16 1.04
N LYS A 187 14.39 -10.66 0.31
CA LYS A 187 14.83 -12.04 0.39
C LYS A 187 15.42 -12.39 1.76
N SER A 188 16.18 -11.49 2.37
CA SER A 188 16.74 -11.69 3.71
C SER A 188 15.67 -11.77 4.80
N LYS A 189 14.46 -11.27 4.51
CA LYS A 189 13.30 -11.25 5.41
C LYS A 189 12.26 -12.34 5.08
N GLU A 190 12.62 -13.33 4.27
CA GLU A 190 11.73 -14.47 4.00
C GLU A 190 11.32 -15.15 5.32
N GLY A 191 10.04 -15.46 5.47
CA GLY A 191 9.44 -16.00 6.68
C GLY A 191 9.06 -14.97 7.74
N CYS A 192 9.45 -13.68 7.59
CA CYS A 192 8.99 -12.62 8.48
C CYS A 192 7.59 -12.15 8.09
N LEU A 193 6.86 -11.57 9.04
CA LEU A 193 5.61 -10.87 8.77
C LEU A 193 5.91 -9.56 8.03
N ALA A 194 5.23 -9.32 6.92
CA ALA A 194 5.22 -8.03 6.25
C ALA A 194 3.82 -7.42 6.28
N CYS A 195 3.74 -6.14 6.55
CA CYS A 195 2.56 -5.30 6.37
C CYS A 195 2.75 -4.52 5.08
N ILE A 196 1.78 -4.59 4.18
CA ILE A 196 1.86 -3.93 2.89
C ILE A 196 0.62 -3.08 2.63
N ASN A 197 0.83 -1.96 1.98
CA ASN A 197 -0.24 -1.06 1.55
C ASN A 197 0.00 -0.69 0.08
N GLY A 198 -0.98 -0.96 -0.77
CA GLY A 198 -0.93 -0.66 -2.21
C GLY A 198 -1.43 0.74 -2.55
N ALA A 199 -1.89 1.52 -1.58
CA ALA A 199 -2.46 2.84 -1.83
C ALA A 199 -1.46 3.74 -2.55
N THR A 200 -1.94 4.39 -3.62
CA THR A 200 -1.14 5.33 -4.42
C THR A 200 -1.96 6.58 -4.69
N GLN A 201 -1.39 7.75 -4.42
CA GLN A 201 -1.95 9.04 -4.78
C GLN A 201 -0.86 9.94 -5.36
N ILE A 202 -1.04 10.36 -6.61
CA ILE A 202 -0.05 11.19 -7.32
C ILE A 202 -0.43 12.67 -7.28
N ARG A 203 -1.72 12.99 -7.07
CA ARG A 203 -2.23 14.38 -7.04
C ARG A 203 -2.63 14.78 -5.62
N ALA A 204 -2.45 16.06 -5.28
CA ALA A 204 -2.82 16.68 -3.99
C ALA A 204 -2.14 16.06 -2.76
N GLY A 205 -0.92 15.64 -2.90
CA GLY A 205 -0.14 14.91 -1.92
C GLY A 205 0.39 13.64 -2.55
N VAL A 206 1.51 13.13 -2.06
CA VAL A 206 2.11 11.90 -2.56
C VAL A 206 1.91 10.81 -1.52
N ILE A 207 1.04 9.85 -1.84
CA ILE A 207 0.96 8.58 -1.13
C ILE A 207 1.60 7.53 -2.05
N ARG A 208 2.55 6.79 -1.53
CA ARG A 208 3.22 5.70 -2.25
C ARG A 208 2.94 4.38 -1.57
N PRO A 209 2.85 3.30 -2.33
CA PRO A 209 2.70 1.98 -1.75
C PRO A 209 3.96 1.61 -0.96
N GLU A 210 3.77 0.80 0.06
CA GLU A 210 4.83 0.48 1.00
C GLU A 210 4.80 -0.98 1.45
N VAL A 211 5.96 -1.45 1.88
CA VAL A 211 6.16 -2.74 2.54
C VAL A 211 6.93 -2.47 3.82
N VAL A 212 6.32 -2.77 4.95
CA VAL A 212 6.93 -2.63 6.28
C VAL A 212 7.10 -4.01 6.89
N ILE A 213 8.31 -4.31 7.35
CA ILE A 213 8.62 -5.60 7.97
C ILE A 213 9.06 -5.32 9.41
N PRO A 214 8.14 -5.43 10.40
CA PRO A 214 8.46 -5.18 11.79
C PRO A 214 9.61 -6.04 12.28
N LEU A 215 10.49 -5.47 13.08
CA LEU A 215 11.52 -6.22 13.82
C LEU A 215 10.90 -6.77 15.09
N ALA A 216 11.10 -8.05 15.36
CA ALA A 216 10.70 -8.64 16.63
C ALA A 216 11.45 -7.95 17.79
N GLU A 217 10.72 -7.71 18.91
CA GLU A 217 11.31 -7.16 20.12
C GLU A 217 12.62 -7.86 20.50
N GLY A 218 13.64 -7.09 20.80
CA GLY A 218 14.97 -7.59 21.21
C GLY A 218 16.01 -7.73 20.10
N LYS A 219 15.70 -7.50 18.83
CA LYS A 219 16.68 -7.39 17.74
C LYS A 219 17.02 -5.94 17.39
N MET A 220 17.04 -5.07 18.36
CA MET A 220 17.72 -3.78 18.18
C MET A 220 19.21 -4.06 18.03
N GLY A 221 19.68 -4.15 16.80
CA GLY A 221 21.09 -3.99 16.51
C GLY A 221 21.50 -2.60 17.01
N ALA A 222 22.73 -2.49 17.50
CA ALA A 222 23.29 -1.26 18.06
C ALA A 222 23.55 -0.12 17.03
N ASP A 223 22.73 -0.04 15.99
CA ASP A 223 22.61 1.17 15.17
C ASP A 223 21.50 2.01 15.78
N GLU A 224 21.90 3.04 16.48
CA GLU A 224 21.02 4.09 16.97
C GLU A 224 20.27 4.66 15.76
N GLY A 225 19.01 4.21 15.61
CA GLY A 225 18.15 4.65 14.53
C GLY A 225 18.08 6.17 14.50
N THR A 226 18.60 6.72 13.44
CA THR A 226 18.42 8.13 13.11
C THR A 226 16.92 8.37 13.08
N LYS A 227 16.44 9.28 13.91
CA LYS A 227 15.04 9.70 13.91
C LYS A 227 14.64 9.96 12.47
N ALA A 228 13.58 9.33 11.99
CA ALA A 228 12.93 9.72 10.75
C ALA A 228 12.61 11.22 10.85
N SER A 229 13.55 12.01 10.39
CA SER A 229 13.37 13.45 10.36
C SER A 229 12.61 13.73 9.08
N SER A 230 11.49 14.40 9.17
CA SER A 230 10.74 14.97 8.04
C SER A 230 11.55 16.05 7.31
N HIS A 231 12.84 15.85 7.20
CA HIS A 231 13.77 16.75 6.56
C HIS A 231 13.84 16.38 5.10
N GLY A 232 13.67 17.39 4.24
CA GLY A 232 13.87 17.23 2.80
C GLY A 232 15.30 16.76 2.48
N LEU A 233 15.57 16.54 1.21
CA LEU A 233 16.87 16.13 0.70
C LEU A 233 17.99 17.08 1.15
N GLU A 234 18.94 16.59 1.92
CA GLU A 234 20.08 17.33 2.50
C GLU A 234 21.42 16.72 2.07
N VAL A 235 22.51 17.47 2.28
CA VAL A 235 23.86 16.92 2.12
C VAL A 235 24.08 15.86 3.18
N GLY A 236 24.50 14.67 2.74
CA GLY A 236 24.64 13.50 3.60
C GLY A 236 23.48 12.52 3.53
N SER A 237 22.34 12.91 2.96
CA SER A 237 21.20 12.02 2.82
C SER A 237 21.54 10.80 1.96
N PRO A 238 21.18 9.58 2.39
CA PRO A 238 21.25 8.40 1.55
C PRO A 238 20.14 8.45 0.50
N ILE A 239 20.47 8.13 -0.74
CA ILE A 239 19.52 8.14 -1.84
C ILE A 239 19.64 6.89 -2.72
N ARG A 240 18.56 6.54 -3.36
CA ARG A 240 18.51 5.57 -4.45
C ARG A 240 18.23 6.29 -5.77
N VAL A 241 19.01 5.96 -6.82
CA VAL A 241 18.76 6.49 -8.14
C VAL A 241 17.65 5.69 -8.83
N ILE A 242 16.61 6.37 -9.30
CA ILE A 242 15.41 5.75 -9.89
C ILE A 242 15.34 5.90 -11.42
N ARG A 243 16.44 6.33 -12.07
CA ARG A 243 16.51 6.50 -13.51
C ARG A 243 17.87 6.06 -14.07
N HIS A 244 17.85 5.65 -15.35
CA HIS A 244 19.06 5.37 -16.11
C HIS A 244 19.98 6.61 -16.19
N PRO A 245 21.32 6.47 -16.17
CA PRO A 245 22.10 5.22 -16.27
C PRO A 245 22.40 4.54 -14.92
N TYR A 246 22.12 5.16 -13.78
CA TYR A 246 22.45 4.66 -12.44
C TYR A 246 21.27 4.02 -11.72
N PHE A 247 20.30 3.51 -12.46
CA PHE A 247 19.09 2.93 -11.88
C PHE A 247 19.38 1.88 -10.82
N GLY A 248 18.72 2.01 -9.64
CA GLY A 248 18.85 1.09 -8.51
C GLY A 248 20.11 1.28 -7.67
N VAL A 249 21.07 2.11 -8.10
CA VAL A 249 22.31 2.35 -7.35
C VAL A 249 22.03 3.26 -6.17
N ILE A 250 22.60 2.91 -5.01
CA ILE A 250 22.55 3.71 -3.80
C ILE A 250 23.76 4.66 -3.77
N GLY A 251 23.58 5.81 -3.15
CA GLY A 251 24.63 6.78 -2.96
C GLY A 251 24.30 7.76 -1.85
N LYS A 252 25.27 8.63 -1.56
CA LYS A 252 25.14 9.66 -0.53
C LYS A 252 25.26 11.04 -1.19
N VAL A 253 24.32 11.93 -0.87
CA VAL A 253 24.35 13.30 -1.39
C VAL A 253 25.57 14.03 -0.86
N THR A 254 26.39 14.54 -1.77
CA THR A 254 27.59 15.30 -1.43
C THR A 254 27.41 16.82 -1.59
N ASN A 255 26.51 17.23 -2.51
CA ASN A 255 26.23 18.64 -2.74
C ASN A 255 24.82 18.84 -3.33
N LEU A 256 24.20 19.99 -3.05
CA LEU A 256 22.86 20.37 -3.52
C LEU A 256 22.89 21.76 -4.17
N PRO A 257 23.43 21.90 -5.40
CA PRO A 257 23.49 23.17 -6.08
C PRO A 257 22.11 23.84 -6.19
N SER A 258 22.01 25.10 -5.80
CA SER A 258 20.75 25.86 -5.88
C SER A 258 20.38 26.28 -7.32
N PRO A 259 21.34 26.69 -8.20
CA PRO A 259 21.04 27.06 -9.57
C PRO A 259 20.56 25.87 -10.41
N LEU A 260 19.63 26.13 -11.34
CA LEU A 260 19.28 25.16 -12.38
C LEU A 260 20.52 24.88 -13.26
N GLN A 261 20.72 23.62 -13.59
CA GLN A 261 21.78 23.19 -14.51
C GLN A 261 21.19 22.62 -15.79
N LYS A 262 21.88 22.85 -16.91
CA LYS A 262 21.51 22.28 -18.20
C LYS A 262 21.91 20.81 -18.23
N LEU A 263 20.94 19.93 -18.47
CA LEU A 263 21.15 18.50 -18.62
C LEU A 263 21.55 18.14 -20.06
N GLU A 264 22.01 16.91 -20.29
CA GLU A 264 22.28 16.37 -21.63
C GLU A 264 21.03 16.38 -22.51
N SER A 265 19.86 16.29 -21.94
CA SER A 265 18.56 16.44 -22.61
C SER A 265 18.19 17.88 -22.96
N GLU A 266 19.12 18.83 -22.83
CA GLU A 266 18.93 20.28 -23.01
C GLU A 266 17.94 20.95 -22.05
N SER A 267 17.27 20.21 -21.20
CA SER A 267 16.36 20.75 -20.18
C SER A 267 17.14 21.35 -18.99
N MET A 268 16.54 22.37 -18.36
CA MET A 268 17.08 22.97 -17.14
C MET A 268 16.44 22.29 -15.92
N ALA A 269 17.24 21.71 -15.05
CA ALA A 269 16.76 21.03 -13.85
C ALA A 269 17.60 21.34 -12.60
N ARG A 270 16.98 21.19 -11.44
CA ARG A 270 17.72 21.14 -10.18
C ARG A 270 18.43 19.80 -10.08
N VAL A 271 19.72 19.82 -9.80
CA VAL A 271 20.54 18.63 -9.66
C VAL A 271 21.01 18.45 -8.21
N LEU A 272 21.58 17.28 -7.96
CA LEU A 272 22.39 16.98 -6.79
C LEU A 272 23.68 16.30 -7.26
N GLU A 273 24.73 16.43 -6.46
CA GLU A 273 25.95 15.65 -6.60
C GLU A 273 25.89 14.49 -5.61
N VAL A 274 26.25 13.32 -6.06
CA VAL A 274 26.17 12.10 -5.25
C VAL A 274 27.46 11.31 -5.39
N GLU A 275 27.90 10.73 -4.31
CA GLU A 275 28.90 9.68 -4.27
C GLU A 275 28.18 8.33 -4.18
N LEU A 276 28.32 7.54 -5.24
CA LEU A 276 27.71 6.21 -5.36
C LEU A 276 28.51 5.20 -4.53
N GLU A 277 27.89 4.07 -4.15
CA GLU A 277 28.53 3.00 -3.38
C GLU A 277 29.80 2.44 -4.01
N ASP A 278 29.93 2.53 -5.33
CA ASP A 278 31.13 2.12 -6.07
C ASP A 278 32.24 3.19 -6.08
N GLY A 279 32.06 4.29 -5.33
CA GLY A 279 33.02 5.40 -5.22
C GLY A 279 32.96 6.41 -6.37
N ARG A 280 32.12 6.22 -7.38
CA ARG A 280 31.95 7.18 -8.46
C ARG A 280 31.13 8.39 -7.99
N ARG A 281 31.48 9.56 -8.53
CA ARG A 281 30.67 10.76 -8.33
C ARG A 281 29.83 11.04 -9.57
N ALA A 282 28.59 11.37 -9.36
CA ALA A 282 27.63 11.66 -10.42
C ALA A 282 26.83 12.93 -10.10
N VAL A 283 26.43 13.64 -11.15
CA VAL A 283 25.47 14.75 -11.08
C VAL A 283 24.14 14.22 -11.62
N ILE A 284 23.14 14.23 -10.77
CA ILE A 284 21.86 13.59 -11.06
C ILE A 284 20.72 14.60 -10.84
N PRO A 285 19.71 14.66 -11.72
CA PRO A 285 18.51 15.47 -11.47
C PRO A 285 17.82 15.03 -10.17
N ARG A 286 17.40 15.99 -9.33
CA ARG A 286 16.70 15.67 -8.05
C ARG A 286 15.44 14.83 -8.24
N ALA A 287 14.79 14.97 -9.39
CA ALA A 287 13.62 14.15 -9.74
C ALA A 287 13.95 12.68 -10.08
N ASN A 288 15.25 12.34 -10.21
CA ASN A 288 15.70 11.00 -10.55
C ASN A 288 16.27 10.25 -9.34
N VAL A 289 16.06 10.75 -8.15
CA VAL A 289 16.48 10.09 -6.91
C VAL A 289 15.32 10.01 -5.94
N GLU A 290 15.41 9.02 -5.09
CA GLU A 290 14.53 8.77 -3.97
C GLU A 290 15.36 8.82 -2.68
N LEU A 291 14.85 9.51 -1.67
CA LEU A 291 15.47 9.54 -0.34
C LEU A 291 15.25 8.17 0.31
N LEU A 292 16.31 7.60 0.84
CA LEU A 292 16.22 6.41 1.69
C LEU A 292 16.12 6.90 3.14
N GLU A 293 15.04 6.54 3.80
CA GLU A 293 14.91 6.74 5.24
C GLU A 293 15.57 5.54 5.92
N GLU A 294 16.60 5.80 6.73
CA GLU A 294 17.30 4.79 7.54
C GLU A 294 16.52 4.44 8.81
#